data_0ee8e56d4df7788b4752e40ba4e9c781
#
_entry.id   0ee8e56d4df7788b4752e40ba4e9c781
#
_cell.length_a   1.000
_cell.length_b   1.000
_cell.length_c   1.000
_cell.angle_alpha   90.00
_cell.angle_beta   90.00
_cell.angle_gamma   90.00
#
_symmetry.space_group_name_H-M   'P 1'
#
loop_
_entity.id
_entity.type
_entity.pdbx_description
1 polymer ?
#
loop_
_entity_poly.entity_id
_entity_poly.type
_entity_poly.pdbx_seq_one_letter_code
_entity_poly.pdbx_strand_id
1 'polypeptide(L)'
;MRTVITKDISHFSDFKNQLLHWANQHREVVFLDSNQYHQKYSSYDAVLAVDSFTSIKTDYENAFQDLYQYQSQTKDWLFGYLSYDLKNDTEALQSNNFDGLAFPDLFFFQPKKLFLIKENQVEIQYLRMCDDEIETDFEEIISTTSITHHPSSISIKQRISKENYLSKVSKMLEHIHRGDIYEAN
;
A
#
# COMPACT_ATOMS: atom_id res chain seq x y z
N MET A 1 -17.84 5.23 12.13
CA MET A 1 -18.41 6.39 11.41
C MET A 1 -17.31 7.43 11.28
N ARG A 2 -17.18 8.07 10.08
CA ARG A 2 -16.13 9.04 9.76
C ARG A 2 -16.70 10.45 9.61
N THR A 3 -15.94 11.46 10.02
CA THR A 3 -16.12 12.84 9.62
C THR A 3 -15.41 13.03 8.29
N VAL A 4 -16.06 13.67 7.34
CA VAL A 4 -15.56 13.87 5.97
C VAL A 4 -15.53 15.35 5.67
N ILE A 5 -14.38 15.87 5.24
CA ILE A 5 -14.21 17.22 4.75
C ILE A 5 -13.45 17.23 3.42
N THR A 6 -13.67 18.23 2.60
CA THR A 6 -12.94 18.43 1.34
C THR A 6 -12.18 19.73 1.38
N LYS A 7 -10.92 19.72 0.96
CA LYS A 7 -10.05 20.89 0.84
C LYS A 7 -9.57 21.04 -0.59
N ASP A 8 -9.48 22.28 -1.05
CA ASP A 8 -8.83 22.63 -2.32
C ASP A 8 -7.31 22.63 -2.13
N ILE A 9 -6.60 21.89 -2.97
CA ILE A 9 -5.14 21.77 -2.94
C ILE A 9 -4.48 22.35 -4.20
N SER A 10 -5.22 23.09 -5.02
CA SER A 10 -4.72 23.70 -6.27
C SER A 10 -3.52 24.63 -6.08
N HIS A 11 -3.39 25.21 -4.89
CA HIS A 11 -2.31 26.14 -4.54
C HIS A 11 -1.04 25.45 -4.03
N PHE A 12 -1.06 24.12 -3.85
CA PHE A 12 0.06 23.36 -3.30
C PHE A 12 0.65 22.45 -4.39
N SER A 13 1.68 22.93 -5.09
CA SER A 13 2.30 22.20 -6.22
C SER A 13 2.94 20.85 -5.83
N ASP A 14 3.22 20.63 -4.56
CA ASP A 14 3.91 19.45 -4.04
C ASP A 14 3.13 18.72 -2.93
N PHE A 15 1.80 18.88 -2.90
CA PHE A 15 0.95 18.37 -1.83
C PHE A 15 1.13 16.86 -1.55
N LYS A 16 1.25 16.03 -2.60
CA LYS A 16 1.46 14.58 -2.44
C LYS A 16 2.73 14.26 -1.65
N ASN A 17 3.84 14.96 -1.94
CA ASN A 17 5.10 14.75 -1.22
C ASN A 17 5.05 15.31 0.20
N GLN A 18 4.39 16.46 0.41
CA GLN A 18 4.15 17.00 1.74
C GLN A 18 3.33 16.02 2.60
N LEU A 19 2.25 15.48 2.03
CA LEU A 19 1.39 14.49 2.65
C LEU A 19 2.15 13.20 2.99
N LEU A 20 2.96 12.69 2.06
CA LEU A 20 3.76 11.49 2.27
C LEU A 20 4.85 11.72 3.33
N HIS A 21 5.45 12.91 3.36
CA HIS A 21 6.43 13.26 4.38
C HIS A 21 5.80 13.32 5.78
N TRP A 22 4.65 14.00 5.90
CA TRP A 22 3.88 14.03 7.13
C TRP A 22 3.50 12.60 7.59
N ALA A 23 3.13 11.73 6.65
CA ALA A 23 2.78 10.34 6.96
C ALA A 23 3.91 9.53 7.59
N ASN A 24 5.19 9.88 7.36
CA ASN A 24 6.34 9.15 7.92
C ASN A 24 6.43 9.17 9.46
N GLN A 25 5.70 10.06 10.13
CA GLN A 25 5.59 10.06 11.59
C GLN A 25 4.69 8.94 12.13
N HIS A 26 3.86 8.33 11.28
CA HIS A 26 2.94 7.27 11.65
C HIS A 26 3.56 5.89 11.42
N ARG A 27 3.13 4.91 12.19
CA ARG A 27 3.67 3.55 12.12
C ARG A 27 3.09 2.75 10.96
N GLU A 28 1.77 2.77 10.82
CA GLU A 28 1.07 2.11 9.73
C GLU A 28 0.71 3.14 8.67
N VAL A 29 1.31 2.99 7.49
CA VAL A 29 1.12 3.87 6.34
C VAL A 29 0.94 3.05 5.08
N VAL A 30 -0.12 3.34 4.33
CA VAL A 30 -0.31 2.84 2.97
C VAL A 30 -0.56 4.02 2.05
N PHE A 31 0.31 4.21 1.08
CA PHE A 31 0.17 5.22 0.03
C PHE A 31 0.04 4.55 -1.33
N LEU A 32 -1.06 4.80 -2.00
CA LEU A 32 -1.34 4.31 -3.34
C LEU A 32 -1.40 5.51 -4.29
N ASP A 33 -0.58 5.53 -5.33
CA ASP A 33 -0.53 6.61 -6.32
C ASP A 33 -0.70 6.04 -7.72
N SER A 34 -1.59 6.64 -8.52
CA SER A 34 -1.77 6.30 -9.92
C SER A 34 -0.56 6.67 -10.79
N ASN A 35 0.39 7.43 -10.23
CA ASN A 35 1.58 7.92 -10.93
C ASN A 35 1.24 8.60 -12.28
N GLN A 36 0.16 9.38 -12.30
CA GLN A 36 -0.39 10.06 -13.48
C GLN A 36 -0.83 9.12 -14.62
N TYR A 37 -1.00 7.84 -14.34
CA TYR A 37 -1.52 6.92 -15.34
C TYR A 37 -3.03 7.11 -15.49
N HIS A 38 -3.45 7.52 -16.68
CA HIS A 38 -4.87 7.71 -16.98
C HIS A 38 -5.57 6.37 -17.21
N GLN A 39 -6.44 6.02 -16.29
CA GLN A 39 -7.35 4.88 -16.43
C GLN A 39 -8.79 5.35 -16.59
N LYS A 40 -9.53 4.68 -17.48
CA LYS A 40 -10.95 5.00 -17.72
C LYS A 40 -11.83 4.94 -16.47
N TYR A 41 -11.44 4.12 -15.50
CA TYR A 41 -12.24 3.83 -14.30
C TYR A 41 -11.51 4.20 -12.99
N SER A 42 -10.52 5.10 -13.05
CA SER A 42 -9.86 5.60 -11.86
C SER A 42 -10.81 6.45 -11.03
N SER A 43 -10.96 6.13 -9.75
CA SER A 43 -11.74 6.93 -8.80
C SER A 43 -10.90 8.03 -8.15
N TYR A 44 -9.60 7.77 -7.90
CA TYR A 44 -8.68 8.67 -7.21
C TYR A 44 -7.32 8.69 -7.90
N ASP A 45 -6.61 9.82 -7.79
CA ASP A 45 -5.24 9.96 -8.27
C ASP A 45 -4.24 9.43 -7.25
N ALA A 46 -4.52 9.63 -5.97
CA ALA A 46 -3.77 9.02 -4.88
C ALA A 46 -4.65 8.79 -3.66
N VAL A 47 -4.27 7.83 -2.84
CA VAL A 47 -4.90 7.51 -1.57
C VAL A 47 -3.82 7.32 -0.52
N LEU A 48 -3.96 7.99 0.63
CA LEU A 48 -3.13 7.76 1.81
C LEU A 48 -4.01 7.30 2.97
N ALA A 49 -3.62 6.20 3.60
CA ALA A 49 -4.21 5.70 4.83
C ALA A 49 -3.14 5.62 5.92
N VAL A 50 -3.40 6.21 7.06
CA VAL A 50 -2.45 6.24 8.17
C VAL A 50 -3.12 5.96 9.51
N ASP A 51 -2.32 5.47 10.42
CA ASP A 51 -2.63 5.20 11.83
C ASP A 51 -3.73 4.13 12.01
N SER A 52 -3.33 2.97 12.44
CA SER A 52 -4.23 1.83 12.63
C SER A 52 -5.15 2.02 13.84
N PHE A 53 -6.47 1.94 13.63
CA PHE A 53 -7.43 1.79 14.71
C PHE A 53 -7.55 0.34 15.15
N THR A 54 -7.76 -0.56 14.20
CA THR A 54 -7.74 -2.01 14.40
C THR A 54 -6.96 -2.66 13.27
N SER A 55 -6.43 -3.85 13.48
CA SER A 55 -5.71 -4.59 12.45
C SER A 55 -5.85 -6.09 12.60
N ILE A 56 -5.67 -6.79 11.48
CA ILE A 56 -5.49 -8.25 11.44
C ILE A 56 -4.13 -8.57 10.85
N LYS A 57 -3.42 -9.49 11.48
CA LYS A 57 -2.16 -10.07 11.01
C LYS A 57 -2.23 -11.57 11.22
N THR A 58 -2.00 -12.35 10.17
CA THR A 58 -2.01 -13.80 10.25
C THR A 58 -1.02 -14.41 9.27
N ASP A 59 -0.70 -15.66 9.46
CA ASP A 59 -0.06 -16.52 8.46
C ASP A 59 -1.08 -16.96 7.40
N TYR A 60 -0.76 -17.99 6.62
CA TYR A 60 -1.66 -18.49 5.58
C TYR A 60 -2.81 -19.37 6.10
N GLU A 61 -2.79 -19.86 7.36
CA GLU A 61 -3.81 -20.79 7.88
C GLU A 61 -5.14 -20.06 8.12
N ASN A 62 -6.20 -20.43 7.38
CA ASN A 62 -7.51 -19.80 7.42
C ASN A 62 -7.53 -18.29 7.19
N ALA A 63 -6.50 -17.74 6.54
CA ALA A 63 -6.28 -16.31 6.39
C ALA A 63 -7.43 -15.58 5.68
N PHE A 64 -7.99 -16.17 4.62
CA PHE A 64 -9.12 -15.57 3.89
C PHE A 64 -10.41 -15.59 4.72
N GLN A 65 -10.63 -16.63 5.53
CA GLN A 65 -11.79 -16.68 6.42
C GLN A 65 -11.69 -15.62 7.52
N ASP A 66 -10.50 -15.42 8.09
CA ASP A 66 -10.24 -14.43 9.11
C ASP A 66 -10.39 -13.00 8.54
N LEU A 67 -9.88 -12.75 7.33
CA LEU A 67 -10.08 -11.49 6.62
C LEU A 67 -11.57 -11.20 6.38
N TYR A 68 -12.33 -12.20 5.95
CA TYR A 68 -13.78 -12.07 5.75
C TYR A 68 -14.50 -11.69 7.05
N GLN A 69 -14.15 -12.33 8.16
CA GLN A 69 -14.72 -12.00 9.47
C GLN A 69 -14.35 -10.57 9.89
N TYR A 70 -13.10 -10.20 9.74
CA TYR A 70 -12.60 -8.85 10.06
C TYR A 70 -13.32 -7.79 9.22
N GLN A 71 -13.41 -7.99 7.92
CA GLN A 71 -14.11 -7.08 7.00
C GLN A 71 -15.61 -6.96 7.34
N SER A 72 -16.27 -8.08 7.64
CA SER A 72 -17.71 -8.11 7.95
C SER A 72 -18.07 -7.39 9.26
N GLN A 73 -17.14 -7.36 10.22
CA GLN A 73 -17.28 -6.64 11.49
C GLN A 73 -16.93 -5.15 11.35
N THR A 74 -15.83 -4.85 10.66
CA THR A 74 -15.30 -3.48 10.53
C THR A 74 -16.19 -2.62 9.65
N LYS A 75 -16.65 -3.11 8.51
CA LYS A 75 -17.53 -2.42 7.53
C LYS A 75 -17.06 -1.01 7.18
N ASP A 76 -15.75 -0.84 7.02
CA ASP A 76 -15.07 0.42 6.73
C ASP A 76 -13.92 0.15 5.74
N TRP A 77 -13.17 1.18 5.37
CA TRP A 77 -11.96 1.06 4.59
C TRP A 77 -10.94 0.17 5.28
N LEU A 78 -10.36 -0.74 4.52
CA LEU A 78 -9.26 -1.61 4.94
C LEU A 78 -8.08 -1.43 3.99
N PHE A 79 -6.90 -1.28 4.56
CA PHE A 79 -5.64 -1.15 3.81
C PHE A 79 -4.64 -2.17 4.31
N GLY A 80 -3.85 -2.72 3.40
CA GLY A 80 -2.88 -3.75 3.75
C GLY A 80 -2.36 -4.49 2.54
N TYR A 81 -1.94 -5.72 2.74
CA TYR A 81 -1.42 -6.57 1.68
C TYR A 81 -1.75 -8.04 1.91
N LEU A 82 -1.71 -8.78 0.82
CA LEU A 82 -1.74 -10.23 0.74
C LEU A 82 -0.40 -10.71 0.18
N SER A 83 0.31 -11.58 0.91
CA SER A 83 1.55 -12.18 0.40
C SER A 83 1.25 -13.26 -0.65
N TYR A 84 2.24 -13.61 -1.44
CA TYR A 84 2.12 -14.70 -2.39
C TYR A 84 1.92 -16.07 -1.72
N ASP A 85 2.42 -16.25 -0.51
CA ASP A 85 2.33 -17.51 0.23
C ASP A 85 0.92 -17.82 0.76
N LEU A 86 -0.01 -16.86 0.69
CA LEU A 86 -1.45 -17.12 0.90
C LEU A 86 -2.06 -18.13 -0.09
N LYS A 87 -1.37 -18.44 -1.20
CA LYS A 87 -1.74 -19.60 -2.06
C LYS A 87 -1.84 -20.90 -1.27
N ASN A 88 -1.07 -21.03 -0.17
CA ASN A 88 -1.07 -22.21 0.67
C ASN A 88 -2.38 -22.39 1.50
N ASP A 89 -3.17 -21.33 1.64
CA ASP A 89 -4.52 -21.41 2.24
C ASP A 89 -5.55 -22.00 1.28
N THR A 90 -5.32 -21.87 -0.03
CA THR A 90 -6.27 -22.32 -1.08
C THR A 90 -5.80 -23.58 -1.81
N GLU A 91 -4.51 -23.84 -1.84
CA GLU A 91 -3.88 -24.95 -2.58
C GLU A 91 -3.00 -25.76 -1.64
N ALA A 92 -2.91 -27.06 -1.86
CA ALA A 92 -2.01 -27.95 -1.10
C ALA A 92 -0.53 -27.76 -1.55
N LEU A 93 -0.02 -26.54 -1.39
CA LEU A 93 1.33 -26.15 -1.77
C LEU A 93 2.16 -25.79 -0.55
N GLN A 94 3.48 -25.88 -0.70
CA GLN A 94 4.45 -25.43 0.28
C GLN A 94 5.54 -24.64 -0.42
N SER A 95 6.00 -23.57 0.22
CA SER A 95 7.14 -22.80 -0.25
C SER A 95 8.38 -23.11 0.61
N ASN A 96 9.48 -23.48 -0.06
CA ASN A 96 10.78 -23.66 0.58
C ASN A 96 11.74 -22.51 0.25
N ASN A 97 11.21 -21.40 -0.27
CA ASN A 97 12.00 -20.22 -0.58
C ASN A 97 12.47 -19.53 0.69
N PHE A 98 13.66 -18.93 0.61
CA PHE A 98 14.19 -18.15 1.73
C PHE A 98 13.30 -16.91 1.97
N ASP A 99 12.69 -16.85 3.14
CA ASP A 99 12.03 -15.65 3.64
C ASP A 99 12.99 -14.90 4.57
N GLY A 100 13.49 -13.77 4.12
CA GLY A 100 14.42 -12.91 4.87
C GLY A 100 13.76 -11.71 5.52
N LEU A 101 12.45 -11.50 5.30
CA LEU A 101 11.70 -10.33 5.78
C LEU A 101 10.74 -10.71 6.91
N ALA A 102 10.27 -11.96 6.94
CA ALA A 102 9.33 -12.49 7.92
C ALA A 102 8.07 -11.59 8.07
N PHE A 103 7.56 -11.10 6.95
CA PHE A 103 6.28 -10.37 6.95
C PHE A 103 5.14 -11.35 7.19
N PRO A 104 4.07 -10.94 7.90
CA PRO A 104 2.84 -11.71 7.95
C PRO A 104 2.34 -12.02 6.54
N ASP A 105 1.74 -13.20 6.33
CA ASP A 105 1.18 -13.54 5.01
C ASP A 105 -0.04 -12.68 4.65
N LEU A 106 -0.77 -12.26 5.67
CA LEU A 106 -1.85 -11.30 5.55
C LEU A 106 -1.69 -10.21 6.60
N PHE A 107 -1.80 -8.98 6.15
CA PHE A 107 -1.90 -7.81 7.04
C PHE A 107 -2.90 -6.83 6.46
N PHE A 108 -3.94 -6.48 7.24
CA PHE A 108 -4.85 -5.38 6.95
C PHE A 108 -5.14 -4.57 8.20
N PHE A 109 -5.41 -3.29 8.02
CA PHE A 109 -5.82 -2.41 9.10
C PHE A 109 -6.94 -1.46 8.67
N GLN A 110 -7.76 -1.07 9.62
CA GLN A 110 -8.69 0.03 9.51
C GLN A 110 -7.96 1.32 9.86
N PRO A 111 -7.77 2.27 8.93
CA PRO A 111 -7.06 3.51 9.23
C PRO A 111 -7.93 4.44 10.10
N LYS A 112 -7.29 5.21 10.99
CA LYS A 112 -7.95 6.33 11.66
C LYS A 112 -8.14 7.49 10.72
N LYS A 113 -7.14 7.77 9.89
CA LYS A 113 -7.05 8.93 8.99
C LYS A 113 -6.87 8.46 7.55
N LEU A 114 -7.67 9.01 6.64
CA LEU A 114 -7.68 8.66 5.23
C LEU A 114 -7.75 9.94 4.40
N PHE A 115 -6.93 10.02 3.36
CA PHE A 115 -6.87 11.11 2.41
C PHE A 115 -7.07 10.56 1.00
N LEU A 116 -8.07 11.06 0.29
CA LEU A 116 -8.44 10.66 -1.06
C LEU A 116 -8.21 11.86 -1.98
N ILE A 117 -7.21 11.77 -2.84
CA ILE A 117 -6.84 12.87 -3.76
C ILE A 117 -7.45 12.61 -5.12
N LYS A 118 -8.12 13.60 -5.64
CA LYS A 118 -8.62 13.63 -7.01
C LYS A 118 -8.46 15.02 -7.60
N GLU A 119 -7.73 15.13 -8.70
CA GLU A 119 -7.44 16.43 -9.33
C GLU A 119 -6.84 17.43 -8.32
N ASN A 120 -7.52 18.55 -8.10
CA ASN A 120 -7.10 19.61 -7.20
C ASN A 120 -7.80 19.57 -5.83
N GLN A 121 -8.36 18.44 -5.46
CA GLN A 121 -9.07 18.28 -4.20
C GLN A 121 -8.53 17.11 -3.40
N VAL A 122 -8.55 17.26 -2.09
CA VAL A 122 -8.36 16.15 -1.13
C VAL A 122 -9.60 16.02 -0.27
N GLU A 123 -10.18 14.84 -0.27
CA GLU A 123 -11.20 14.43 0.69
C GLU A 123 -10.51 13.78 1.89
N ILE A 124 -10.70 14.34 3.07
CA ILE A 124 -10.11 13.91 4.33
C ILE A 124 -11.20 13.23 5.16
N GLN A 125 -10.96 11.98 5.53
CA GLN A 125 -11.91 11.15 6.28
C GLN A 125 -11.27 10.64 7.57
N TYR A 126 -11.64 11.21 8.71
CA TYR A 126 -11.17 10.76 10.01
C TYR A 126 -12.23 9.99 10.80
N LEU A 127 -11.83 9.00 11.57
CA LEU A 127 -12.73 8.43 12.56
C LEU A 127 -13.12 9.51 13.57
N ARG A 128 -14.37 9.52 14.00
CA ARG A 128 -14.90 10.55 14.92
C ARG A 128 -14.12 10.71 16.22
N MET A 129 -13.38 9.70 16.62
CA MET A 129 -12.57 9.75 17.82
C MET A 129 -11.33 10.65 17.72
N CYS A 130 -10.96 11.07 16.52
CA CYS A 130 -9.81 11.92 16.22
C CYS A 130 -10.11 13.00 15.16
N ASP A 131 -11.38 13.32 14.93
CA ASP A 131 -11.78 14.29 13.90
C ASP A 131 -11.48 15.75 14.28
N ASP A 132 -11.22 16.02 15.55
CA ASP A 132 -10.69 17.27 16.05
C ASP A 132 -9.25 17.57 15.58
N GLU A 133 -8.51 16.55 15.15
CA GLU A 133 -7.14 16.69 14.63
C GLU A 133 -7.08 17.15 13.16
N ILE A 134 -8.19 17.13 12.40
CA ILE A 134 -8.20 17.34 10.93
C ILE A 134 -7.54 18.67 10.52
N GLU A 135 -7.90 19.78 11.16
CA GLU A 135 -7.37 21.09 10.78
C GLU A 135 -5.89 21.22 11.15
N THR A 136 -5.50 20.73 12.33
CA THR A 136 -4.11 20.75 12.77
C THR A 136 -3.21 19.91 11.85
N ASP A 137 -3.64 18.70 11.52
CA ASP A 137 -2.90 17.82 10.61
C ASP A 137 -2.78 18.43 9.21
N PHE A 138 -3.85 19.06 8.71
CA PHE A 138 -3.82 19.73 7.40
C PHE A 138 -2.83 20.90 7.39
N GLU A 139 -2.81 21.72 8.45
CA GLU A 139 -1.84 22.82 8.60
C GLU A 139 -0.40 22.29 8.68
N GLU A 140 -0.16 21.19 9.38
CA GLU A 140 1.15 20.52 9.44
C GLU A 140 1.58 20.03 8.04
N ILE A 141 0.67 19.37 7.31
CA ILE A 141 0.96 18.86 5.96
C ILE A 141 1.39 20.01 5.03
N ILE A 142 0.62 21.08 4.94
CA ILE A 142 0.91 22.19 4.02
C ILE A 142 2.10 23.03 4.44
N SER A 143 2.47 23.04 5.72
CA SER A 143 3.67 23.70 6.24
C SER A 143 4.94 22.87 6.06
N THR A 144 4.81 21.60 5.72
CA THR A 144 5.95 20.70 5.53
C THR A 144 6.78 21.14 4.31
N THR A 145 8.05 21.40 4.54
CA THR A 145 8.99 21.74 3.46
C THR A 145 9.44 20.49 2.72
N SER A 146 9.55 20.58 1.40
CA SER A 146 10.04 19.49 0.56
C SER A 146 11.41 19.00 1.02
N ILE A 147 11.55 17.68 1.15
CA ILE A 147 12.82 17.09 1.58
C ILE A 147 13.79 17.13 0.39
N THR A 148 14.97 17.65 0.64
CA THR A 148 16.11 17.40 -0.24
C THR A 148 16.54 15.94 -0.07
N HIS A 149 16.36 15.14 -1.13
CA HIS A 149 16.87 13.77 -1.15
C HIS A 149 18.40 13.78 -1.02
N HIS A 150 18.90 13.32 0.11
CA HIS A 150 20.32 13.02 0.24
C HIS A 150 20.57 11.63 -0.35
N PRO A 151 21.47 11.49 -1.34
CA PRO A 151 21.83 10.19 -1.85
C PRO A 151 22.39 9.33 -0.72
N SER A 152 21.69 8.25 -0.37
CA SER A 152 22.20 7.30 0.60
C SER A 152 23.22 6.39 -0.07
N SER A 153 24.38 6.18 0.58
CA SER A 153 25.37 5.20 0.15
C SER A 153 24.92 3.78 0.49
N ILE A 154 23.90 3.29 -0.24
CA ILE A 154 23.42 1.92 -0.07
C ILE A 154 24.26 0.99 -0.93
N SER A 155 24.84 -0.05 -0.33
CA SER A 155 25.47 -1.14 -1.06
C SER A 155 24.43 -2.21 -1.40
N ILE A 156 24.18 -2.42 -2.70
CA ILE A 156 23.25 -3.45 -3.18
C ILE A 156 24.05 -4.69 -3.55
N LYS A 157 23.76 -5.81 -2.87
CA LYS A 157 24.34 -7.12 -3.19
C LYS A 157 23.29 -7.98 -3.90
N GLN A 158 23.55 -8.33 -5.15
CA GLN A 158 22.69 -9.22 -5.92
C GLN A 158 22.81 -10.67 -5.42
N ARG A 159 21.70 -11.40 -5.32
CA ARG A 159 21.68 -12.83 -4.95
C ARG A 159 22.03 -13.76 -6.11
N ILE A 160 21.74 -13.32 -7.36
CA ILE A 160 22.05 -14.05 -8.59
C ILE A 160 22.75 -13.13 -9.57
N SER A 161 23.61 -13.68 -10.44
CA SER A 161 24.22 -12.89 -11.51
C SER A 161 23.21 -12.51 -12.58
N LYS A 162 23.52 -11.47 -13.36
CA LYS A 162 22.71 -11.03 -14.50
C LYS A 162 22.49 -12.15 -15.52
N GLU A 163 23.55 -12.90 -15.83
CA GLU A 163 23.52 -14.00 -16.81
C GLU A 163 22.58 -15.11 -16.35
N ASN A 164 22.64 -15.47 -15.04
CA ASN A 164 21.77 -16.48 -14.47
C ASN A 164 20.30 -16.02 -14.44
N TYR A 165 20.05 -14.74 -14.13
CA TYR A 165 18.72 -14.15 -14.21
C TYR A 165 18.16 -14.21 -15.64
N LEU A 166 18.93 -13.75 -16.63
CA LEU A 166 18.51 -13.75 -18.05
C LEU A 166 18.25 -15.17 -18.57
N SER A 167 19.07 -16.15 -18.17
CA SER A 167 18.85 -17.56 -18.52
C SER A 167 17.53 -18.10 -17.97
N LYS A 168 17.18 -17.76 -16.73
CA LYS A 168 15.89 -18.16 -16.13
C LYS A 168 14.71 -17.50 -16.84
N VAL A 169 14.82 -16.21 -17.15
CA VAL A 169 13.77 -15.48 -17.89
C VAL A 169 13.57 -16.07 -19.28
N SER A 170 14.66 -16.39 -20.03
CA SER A 170 14.55 -17.01 -21.34
C SER A 170 13.81 -18.34 -21.30
N LYS A 171 14.10 -19.20 -20.31
CA LYS A 171 13.38 -20.46 -20.13
C LYS A 171 11.88 -20.24 -19.86
N MET A 172 11.54 -19.24 -19.06
CA MET A 172 10.16 -18.90 -18.78
C MET A 172 9.44 -18.42 -20.04
N LEU A 173 10.08 -17.56 -20.82
CA LEU A 173 9.54 -17.09 -22.11
C LEU A 173 9.34 -18.23 -23.10
N GLU A 174 10.20 -19.26 -23.12
CA GLU A 174 10.00 -20.46 -23.95
C GLU A 174 8.71 -21.20 -23.56
N HIS A 175 8.40 -21.31 -22.27
CA HIS A 175 7.16 -21.91 -21.79
C HIS A 175 5.94 -21.08 -22.20
N ILE A 176 6.00 -19.75 -22.08
CA ILE A 176 4.94 -18.85 -22.53
C ILE A 176 4.71 -18.97 -24.04
N HIS A 177 5.76 -18.92 -24.86
CA HIS A 177 5.64 -19.02 -26.32
C HIS A 177 5.11 -20.38 -26.78
N ARG A 178 5.41 -21.45 -26.03
CA ARG A 178 4.90 -22.79 -26.32
C ARG A 178 3.42 -22.96 -25.88
N GLY A 179 2.92 -22.07 -25.06
CA GLY A 179 1.55 -22.13 -24.54
C GLY A 179 1.37 -22.99 -23.29
N ASP A 180 2.45 -23.35 -22.58
CA ASP A 180 2.37 -24.12 -21.34
C ASP A 180 1.79 -23.28 -20.21
N ILE A 181 2.07 -21.97 -20.20
CA ILE A 181 1.54 -20.97 -19.28
C ILE A 181 1.24 -19.69 -20.05
N TYR A 182 0.31 -18.87 -19.53
CA TYR A 182 -0.07 -17.62 -20.16
C TYR A 182 0.88 -16.48 -19.74
N GLU A 183 1.16 -16.36 -18.46
CA GLU A 183 2.06 -15.37 -17.89
C GLU A 183 2.73 -15.92 -16.62
N ALA A 184 3.75 -15.24 -16.15
CA ALA A 184 4.42 -15.51 -14.87
C ALA A 184 4.83 -14.21 -14.19
N ASN A 185 4.49 -14.08 -12.92
CA ASN A 185 4.89 -13.00 -12.02
C ASN A 185 5.98 -13.46 -11.06
#